data_fa5c6642792db91ebc73960d305389f1
#
_entry.id   fa5c6642792db91ebc73960d305389f1
#
_cell.length_a   1.000
_cell.length_b   1.000
_cell.length_c   1.000
_cell.angle_alpha   90.00
_cell.angle_beta   90.00
_cell.angle_gamma   90.00
#
_symmetry.space_group_name_H-M   'P 1'
#
loop_
_entity.id
_entity.type
_entity.pdbx_description
1 polymer ?
#
loop_
_entity_poly.entity_id
_entity_poly.type
_entity_poly.pdbx_seq_one_letter_code
_entity_poly.pdbx_strand_id
1 'polypeptide(L)'
;MAKISRRTALLGLGGVGLAGIGAVGIGLAGRTNAPAAAPPTRETPAPVSQSPTPTPKPAPKPPVDSRPRWPLTGVLLENPKKAQHPAVAVKVPDNKYEHPQRGIDEADIVFVQLEGYLDADGYSGTRLVPVFHSRMAETVMPVRSIRPVDIPLLSPIDAIIGNTGAARWVINYVKHYRKHVEGMLSYMNTRGTGSYGTDPSRVYTYQGQTYYDRATVCHPAVLAKQTKRFRKGPQQSYFPWASSSAEVSTVHGKKAKTIEVPYKGDGYRMSYAYDKKSRRYRRSMPWGPHVMADGKRIAVDNVLVIKAKQHFGKIYSGSGHDEPLHDIIDKSGTFYYANRGRYVTGTWRKGGVAKPFQFTLADGTPLKMATGQTFVELPDDGAKIRIKD
;
A
#
# COMPACT_ATOMS: atom_id res chain seq x y z
N MET A 1 -13.56 -41.05 11.11
CA MET A 1 -15.03 -40.87 11.11
C MET A 1 -15.43 -40.13 12.37
N ALA A 2 -15.76 -38.88 12.29
CA ALA A 2 -16.45 -38.13 13.34
C ALA A 2 -17.30 -37.06 12.67
N LYS A 3 -18.62 -37.23 12.75
CA LYS A 3 -19.65 -36.33 12.24
C LYS A 3 -19.72 -35.10 13.15
N ILE A 4 -19.65 -33.89 12.59
CA ILE A 4 -20.00 -32.65 13.29
C ILE A 4 -21.35 -32.15 12.77
N SER A 5 -22.29 -32.07 13.71
CA SER A 5 -23.68 -31.70 13.59
C SER A 5 -23.86 -30.20 13.34
N ARG A 6 -24.75 -29.90 12.39
CA ARG A 6 -25.35 -28.57 12.20
C ARG A 6 -26.37 -28.31 13.30
N ARG A 7 -26.35 -27.14 13.92
CA ARG A 7 -27.50 -26.58 14.64
C ARG A 7 -27.84 -25.19 14.11
N THR A 8 -28.99 -25.18 13.45
CA THR A 8 -29.82 -24.06 13.06
C THR A 8 -30.46 -23.46 14.32
N ALA A 9 -30.52 -22.15 14.46
CA ALA A 9 -31.49 -21.49 15.33
C ALA A 9 -32.06 -20.28 14.61
N LEU A 10 -33.39 -20.38 14.43
CA LEU A 10 -34.28 -19.36 13.87
C LEU A 10 -34.94 -18.56 15.01
N LEU A 11 -35.39 -17.36 14.62
CA LEU A 11 -36.54 -16.57 15.10
C LEU A 11 -36.40 -15.62 16.26
N GLY A 12 -36.89 -14.40 15.97
CA GLY A 12 -37.41 -13.40 16.89
C GLY A 12 -37.86 -12.13 16.17
N LEU A 13 -39.12 -12.16 15.69
CA LEU A 13 -39.89 -11.02 15.17
C LEU A 13 -40.47 -10.18 16.33
N GLY A 14 -40.77 -8.89 16.09
CA GLY A 14 -41.65 -8.01 16.84
C GLY A 14 -40.98 -6.69 17.18
N GLY A 15 -41.56 -5.54 16.99
CA GLY A 15 -42.88 -5.11 16.66
C GLY A 15 -42.92 -3.60 16.48
N VAL A 16 -43.93 -3.21 15.85
CA VAL A 16 -44.44 -1.92 15.39
C VAL A 16 -44.65 -0.90 16.54
N GLY A 17 -44.48 0.40 16.26
CA GLY A 17 -44.96 1.49 17.09
C GLY A 17 -45.07 2.77 16.28
N LEU A 18 -46.30 3.14 15.99
CA LEU A 18 -46.80 4.27 15.20
C LEU A 18 -46.89 5.58 16.00
N ALA A 19 -46.75 6.68 15.29
CA ALA A 19 -47.56 7.92 15.32
C ALA A 19 -47.40 8.97 16.43
N GLY A 20 -47.35 10.20 15.98
CA GLY A 20 -47.64 11.42 16.76
C GLY A 20 -47.52 12.68 15.91
N ILE A 21 -48.61 12.99 15.19
CA ILE A 21 -48.86 14.26 14.50
C ILE A 21 -49.28 15.29 15.54
N GLY A 22 -48.79 16.54 15.44
CA GLY A 22 -49.31 17.66 16.19
C GLY A 22 -49.02 18.98 15.47
N ALA A 23 -50.03 19.45 14.74
CA ALA A 23 -50.11 20.78 14.13
C ALA A 23 -50.87 21.76 15.04
N VAL A 24 -50.84 23.07 14.62
CA VAL A 24 -51.67 24.22 15.03
C VAL A 24 -51.01 25.10 16.13
N GLY A 25 -50.79 26.41 15.85
CA GLY A 25 -51.78 27.42 15.75
C GLY A 25 -51.25 28.81 15.37
N ILE A 26 -52.06 29.43 14.64
CA ILE A 26 -52.04 30.79 14.12
C ILE A 26 -52.32 31.81 15.24
N GLY A 27 -51.67 32.97 15.22
CA GLY A 27 -52.02 34.10 16.04
C GLY A 27 -51.60 35.44 15.39
N LEU A 28 -52.49 36.01 14.62
CA LEU A 28 -52.45 37.39 14.14
C LEU A 28 -52.88 38.34 15.26
N ALA A 29 -52.13 39.40 15.52
CA ALA A 29 -52.69 40.64 16.04
C ALA A 29 -51.78 41.81 15.63
N GLY A 30 -52.28 42.65 14.75
CA GLY A 30 -51.67 43.92 14.38
C GLY A 30 -51.88 45.01 15.43
N ARG A 31 -50.95 45.94 15.47
CA ARG A 31 -51.15 47.30 15.93
C ARG A 31 -50.31 48.29 15.17
N THR A 32 -50.96 49.14 14.46
CA THR A 32 -50.49 50.39 13.85
C THR A 32 -50.10 51.40 14.90
N ASN A 33 -48.96 52.07 14.79
CA ASN A 33 -48.73 53.40 15.38
C ASN A 33 -47.84 54.22 14.46
N ALA A 34 -48.30 55.49 14.29
CA ALA A 34 -47.75 56.50 13.40
C ALA A 34 -46.41 57.11 13.82
N PRO A 35 -45.73 57.87 12.97
CA PRO A 35 -44.29 58.15 13.09
C PRO A 35 -44.02 59.34 13.97
N ALA A 36 -42.98 59.26 14.80
CA ALA A 36 -42.41 60.37 15.58
C ALA A 36 -41.29 61.01 14.76
N ALA A 37 -41.19 62.32 14.81
CA ALA A 37 -40.27 63.18 14.10
C ALA A 37 -38.78 62.91 14.40
N ALA A 38 -37.93 63.02 13.37
CA ALA A 38 -36.48 62.86 13.43
C ALA A 38 -35.77 64.08 14.03
N PRO A 39 -34.71 63.90 14.85
CA PRO A 39 -33.82 64.94 15.27
C PRO A 39 -32.79 65.30 14.19
N PRO A 40 -32.16 66.51 14.23
CA PRO A 40 -31.33 67.01 13.14
C PRO A 40 -30.01 66.24 12.95
N THR A 41 -29.70 65.96 11.71
CA THR A 41 -28.52 65.26 11.23
C THR A 41 -27.25 66.08 11.49
N ARG A 42 -26.34 65.53 12.28
CA ARG A 42 -24.98 66.00 12.44
C ARG A 42 -24.14 65.46 11.27
N GLU A 43 -23.61 66.33 10.42
CA GLU A 43 -22.74 65.96 9.34
C GLU A 43 -21.46 65.28 9.85
N THR A 44 -21.29 64.03 9.48
CA THR A 44 -20.06 63.27 9.70
C THR A 44 -19.09 63.53 8.54
N PRO A 45 -17.80 63.85 8.79
CA PRO A 45 -16.83 64.02 7.69
C PRO A 45 -16.71 62.75 6.87
N ALA A 46 -16.60 62.90 5.56
CA ALA A 46 -16.44 61.80 4.61
C ALA A 46 -15.17 60.97 4.92
N PRO A 47 -15.24 59.63 4.84
CA PRO A 47 -14.08 58.77 5.05
C PRO A 47 -13.05 59.02 3.96
N VAL A 48 -11.82 59.34 4.39
CA VAL A 48 -10.64 59.47 3.51
C VAL A 48 -10.44 58.09 2.86
N SER A 49 -10.57 58.03 1.55
CA SER A 49 -10.29 56.84 0.74
C SER A 49 -8.81 56.47 0.89
N GLN A 50 -8.51 55.46 1.69
CA GLN A 50 -7.18 54.87 1.74
C GLN A 50 -6.98 54.10 0.44
N SER A 51 -6.01 54.50 -0.37
CA SER A 51 -5.56 53.73 -1.54
C SER A 51 -5.23 52.31 -1.11
N PRO A 52 -5.68 51.27 -1.85
CA PRO A 52 -5.37 49.90 -1.51
C PRO A 52 -3.86 49.69 -1.51
N THR A 53 -3.34 49.23 -0.37
CA THR A 53 -1.94 48.78 -0.24
C THR A 53 -1.70 47.67 -1.29
N PRO A 54 -0.71 47.73 -2.15
CA PRO A 54 -0.46 46.77 -3.17
C PRO A 54 -0.24 45.38 -2.51
N THR A 55 -1.07 44.41 -2.84
CA THR A 55 -0.92 43.02 -2.42
C THR A 55 0.46 42.51 -2.86
N PRO A 56 1.30 41.99 -1.97
CA PRO A 56 2.63 41.48 -2.36
C PRO A 56 2.47 40.42 -3.45
N LYS A 57 3.15 40.61 -4.57
CA LYS A 57 3.23 39.65 -5.67
C LYS A 57 3.78 38.34 -5.10
N PRO A 58 3.10 37.18 -5.29
CA PRO A 58 3.60 35.89 -4.81
C PRO A 58 5.03 35.68 -5.29
N ALA A 59 5.93 35.31 -4.38
CA ALA A 59 7.30 34.97 -4.74
C ALA A 59 7.31 33.90 -5.85
N PRO A 60 8.23 33.99 -6.83
CA PRO A 60 8.35 33.00 -7.89
C PRO A 60 8.50 31.59 -7.25
N LYS A 61 7.68 30.63 -7.67
CA LYS A 61 7.88 29.23 -7.25
C LYS A 61 9.29 28.79 -7.68
N PRO A 62 10.04 28.11 -6.81
CA PRO A 62 11.35 27.57 -7.20
C PRO A 62 11.22 26.73 -8.48
N PRO A 63 12.21 26.75 -9.37
CA PRO A 63 12.19 25.94 -10.58
C PRO A 63 11.93 24.47 -10.22
N VAL A 64 10.98 23.85 -10.89
CA VAL A 64 10.73 22.40 -10.72
C VAL A 64 11.94 21.66 -11.26
N ASP A 65 12.55 20.82 -10.44
CA ASP A 65 13.66 19.96 -10.85
C ASP A 65 13.15 18.94 -11.88
N SER A 66 13.44 19.21 -13.16
CA SER A 66 13.02 18.40 -14.30
C SER A 66 13.91 17.20 -14.57
N ARG A 67 14.98 16.98 -13.76
CA ARG A 67 15.85 15.83 -13.93
C ARG A 67 15.10 14.52 -13.79
N PRO A 68 15.45 13.49 -14.58
CA PRO A 68 14.79 12.18 -14.51
C PRO A 68 14.95 11.56 -13.12
N ARG A 69 13.97 10.76 -12.72
CA ARG A 69 13.92 10.10 -11.42
C ARG A 69 13.64 8.61 -11.60
N TRP A 70 14.16 7.80 -10.68
CA TRP A 70 13.80 6.39 -10.61
C TRP A 70 12.28 6.26 -10.35
N PRO A 71 11.54 5.54 -11.21
CA PRO A 71 10.08 5.47 -11.14
C PRO A 71 9.52 4.96 -9.81
N LEU A 72 10.25 4.06 -9.12
CA LEU A 72 9.79 3.38 -7.92
C LEU A 72 10.25 4.04 -6.61
N THR A 73 11.25 4.90 -6.66
CA THR A 73 11.80 5.58 -5.46
C THR A 73 11.74 7.09 -5.52
N GLY A 74 11.53 7.68 -6.71
CA GLY A 74 11.59 9.13 -6.91
C GLY A 74 12.98 9.74 -6.75
N VAL A 75 14.00 8.97 -6.45
CA VAL A 75 15.40 9.42 -6.35
C VAL A 75 15.90 9.86 -7.73
N LEU A 76 16.73 10.90 -7.76
CA LEU A 76 17.30 11.41 -9.01
C LEU A 76 18.06 10.30 -9.75
N LEU A 77 17.86 10.26 -11.05
CA LEU A 77 18.48 9.32 -11.97
C LEU A 77 19.52 10.07 -12.81
N GLU A 78 20.79 9.87 -12.50
CA GLU A 78 21.90 10.55 -13.19
C GLU A 78 21.99 10.16 -14.68
N ASN A 79 21.74 8.91 -14.98
CA ASN A 79 21.80 8.38 -16.35
C ASN A 79 20.51 7.58 -16.66
N PRO A 80 19.62 8.11 -17.52
CA PRO A 80 18.36 7.46 -17.88
C PRO A 80 18.52 6.04 -18.45
N LYS A 81 19.65 5.72 -19.05
CA LYS A 81 19.94 4.37 -19.58
C LYS A 81 20.00 3.32 -18.46
N LYS A 82 20.37 3.71 -17.23
CA LYS A 82 20.39 2.78 -16.07
C LYS A 82 19.02 2.25 -15.71
N ALA A 83 17.92 2.95 -16.04
CA ALA A 83 16.56 2.48 -15.79
C ALA A 83 15.96 1.67 -16.94
N GLN A 84 16.71 1.42 -18.04
CA GLN A 84 16.23 0.65 -19.20
C GLN A 84 16.39 -0.84 -18.97
N HIS A 85 15.67 -1.36 -17.97
CA HIS A 85 15.54 -2.79 -17.69
C HIS A 85 14.22 -3.03 -16.93
N PRO A 86 13.67 -4.26 -16.94
CA PRO A 86 12.43 -4.57 -16.24
C PRO A 86 12.54 -4.30 -14.74
N ALA A 87 11.44 -3.86 -14.12
CA ALA A 87 11.25 -4.02 -12.68
C ALA A 87 11.00 -5.51 -12.38
N VAL A 88 11.60 -6.02 -11.32
CA VAL A 88 11.46 -7.41 -10.89
C VAL A 88 10.82 -7.43 -9.50
N ALA A 89 9.66 -8.03 -9.38
CA ALA A 89 9.02 -8.36 -8.12
C ALA A 89 9.34 -9.81 -7.76
N VAL A 90 9.47 -10.14 -6.47
CA VAL A 90 9.62 -11.53 -6.02
C VAL A 90 8.58 -11.81 -4.94
N LYS A 91 7.94 -12.98 -5.00
CA LYS A 91 6.98 -13.40 -3.98
C LYS A 91 7.70 -14.00 -2.79
N VAL A 92 7.53 -13.39 -1.60
CA VAL A 92 8.20 -13.81 -0.38
C VAL A 92 7.18 -14.04 0.74
N PRO A 93 7.19 -15.19 1.45
CA PRO A 93 6.33 -15.40 2.61
C PRO A 93 6.82 -14.57 3.80
N ASP A 94 5.90 -14.23 4.70
CA ASP A 94 6.19 -13.38 5.86
C ASP A 94 5.69 -14.02 7.17
N ASN A 95 5.61 -15.35 7.21
CA ASN A 95 5.23 -16.12 8.39
C ASN A 95 6.45 -16.34 9.28
N LYS A 96 6.24 -16.59 10.58
CA LYS A 96 7.31 -16.72 11.58
C LYS A 96 8.41 -17.68 11.18
N TYR A 97 8.06 -18.87 10.68
CA TYR A 97 9.02 -19.92 10.32
C TYR A 97 9.73 -19.68 8.96
N GLU A 98 9.37 -18.64 8.24
CA GLU A 98 10.00 -18.25 6.99
C GLU A 98 11.12 -17.22 7.17
N HIS A 99 11.21 -16.66 8.38
CA HIS A 99 12.28 -15.76 8.76
C HIS A 99 13.57 -16.52 9.17
N PRO A 100 14.75 -15.89 9.06
CA PRO A 100 14.98 -14.59 8.42
C PRO A 100 14.97 -14.70 6.90
N GLN A 101 14.48 -13.64 6.22
CA GLN A 101 14.51 -13.54 4.75
C GLN A 101 15.83 -12.92 4.28
N ARG A 102 16.02 -12.85 2.94
CA ARG A 102 17.19 -12.23 2.31
C ARG A 102 16.76 -11.29 1.18
N GLY A 103 17.44 -10.14 1.04
CA GLY A 103 17.30 -9.20 -0.07
C GLY A 103 16.10 -8.25 -0.02
N ILE A 104 15.21 -8.33 0.97
CA ILE A 104 14.01 -7.47 1.05
C ILE A 104 14.38 -6.01 1.36
N ASP A 105 15.43 -5.80 2.14
CA ASP A 105 15.95 -4.48 2.52
C ASP A 105 16.53 -3.70 1.33
N GLU A 106 16.73 -4.36 0.18
CA GLU A 106 17.23 -3.75 -1.05
C GLU A 106 16.12 -3.32 -2.02
N ALA A 107 14.87 -3.68 -1.74
CA ALA A 107 13.74 -3.36 -2.62
C ALA A 107 13.40 -1.88 -2.63
N ASP A 108 12.94 -1.37 -3.77
CA ASP A 108 12.41 -0.02 -3.94
C ASP A 108 11.03 0.13 -3.26
N ILE A 109 10.17 -0.86 -3.48
CA ILE A 109 8.83 -0.97 -2.90
C ILE A 109 8.68 -2.38 -2.33
N VAL A 110 8.04 -2.50 -1.16
CA VAL A 110 7.59 -3.80 -0.65
C VAL A 110 6.10 -3.72 -0.36
N PHE A 111 5.28 -4.48 -1.11
CA PHE A 111 3.88 -4.65 -0.77
C PHE A 111 3.73 -5.76 0.27
N VAL A 112 2.92 -5.50 1.28
CA VAL A 112 2.54 -6.46 2.34
C VAL A 112 1.06 -6.77 2.16
N GLN A 113 0.74 -8.02 1.86
CA GLN A 113 -0.61 -8.46 1.54
C GLN A 113 -1.02 -9.64 2.42
N LEU A 114 -2.33 -9.85 2.58
CA LEU A 114 -2.85 -10.99 3.33
C LEU A 114 -2.43 -12.31 2.66
N GLU A 115 -1.93 -13.26 3.44
CA GLU A 115 -1.83 -14.66 3.05
C GLU A 115 -3.07 -15.45 3.49
N GLY A 116 -3.55 -15.18 4.68
CA GLY A 116 -4.82 -15.66 5.20
C GLY A 116 -4.81 -17.06 5.81
N TYR A 117 -3.71 -17.78 5.75
CA TYR A 117 -3.55 -19.07 6.43
C TYR A 117 -2.97 -18.85 7.83
N LEU A 118 -3.51 -19.59 8.82
CA LEU A 118 -2.92 -19.61 10.15
C LEU A 118 -1.71 -20.54 10.15
N ASP A 119 -0.63 -20.11 10.78
CA ASP A 119 0.49 -20.97 11.10
C ASP A 119 0.23 -21.78 12.39
N ALA A 120 1.19 -22.60 12.81
CA ALA A 120 1.09 -23.42 14.01
C ALA A 120 0.92 -22.61 15.31
N ASP A 121 1.36 -21.34 15.31
CA ASP A 121 1.23 -20.41 16.44
C ASP A 121 -0.08 -19.60 16.37
N GLY A 122 -0.97 -19.89 15.39
CA GLY A 122 -2.24 -19.20 15.20
C GLY A 122 -2.13 -17.82 14.54
N TYR A 123 -0.96 -17.44 14.00
CA TYR A 123 -0.80 -16.20 13.26
C TYR A 123 -1.30 -16.34 11.83
N SER A 124 -2.08 -15.37 11.39
CA SER A 124 -2.42 -15.24 9.97
C SER A 124 -1.26 -14.60 9.23
N GLY A 125 -0.57 -15.39 8.40
CA GLY A 125 0.56 -14.91 7.62
C GLY A 125 0.23 -13.77 6.67
N THR A 126 1.27 -13.00 6.36
CA THR A 126 1.28 -12.07 5.23
C THR A 126 2.26 -12.56 4.17
N ARG A 127 2.15 -11.97 2.99
CA ARG A 127 3.09 -12.18 1.89
C ARG A 127 3.68 -10.85 1.46
N LEU A 128 4.99 -10.84 1.28
CA LEU A 128 5.73 -9.69 0.77
C LEU A 128 5.87 -9.79 -0.74
N VAL A 129 5.91 -8.61 -1.36
CA VAL A 129 6.25 -8.44 -2.78
C VAL A 129 7.33 -7.36 -2.86
N PRO A 130 8.59 -7.66 -2.54
CA PRO A 130 9.69 -6.76 -2.81
C PRO A 130 9.83 -6.56 -4.31
N VAL A 131 9.90 -5.29 -4.74
CA VAL A 131 10.03 -4.86 -6.14
C VAL A 131 11.35 -4.11 -6.29
N PHE A 132 12.15 -4.54 -7.24
CA PHE A 132 13.49 -4.07 -7.52
C PHE A 132 13.56 -3.39 -8.88
N HIS A 133 14.11 -2.19 -8.95
CA HIS A 133 14.40 -1.48 -10.19
C HIS A 133 15.60 -0.54 -10.04
N SER A 134 15.66 0.33 -9.03
CA SER A 134 16.82 1.21 -8.86
C SER A 134 18.07 0.44 -8.44
N ARG A 135 17.87 -0.69 -7.80
CA ARG A 135 18.88 -1.67 -7.41
C ARG A 135 18.28 -3.08 -7.54
N MET A 136 19.09 -4.03 -7.96
CA MET A 136 18.73 -5.45 -7.98
C MET A 136 19.44 -6.16 -6.84
N ALA A 137 18.69 -6.78 -5.94
CA ALA A 137 19.26 -7.68 -4.96
C ALA A 137 19.96 -8.85 -5.65
N GLU A 138 21.07 -9.31 -5.12
CA GLU A 138 21.77 -10.50 -5.62
C GLU A 138 20.89 -11.73 -5.45
N THR A 139 20.29 -11.88 -4.27
CA THR A 139 19.43 -13.02 -3.92
C THR A 139 18.22 -12.54 -3.11
N VAL A 140 17.07 -13.14 -3.41
CA VAL A 140 15.83 -12.96 -2.63
C VAL A 140 15.30 -14.32 -2.21
N MET A 141 15.04 -14.51 -0.92
CA MET A 141 14.53 -15.78 -0.39
C MET A 141 13.72 -15.60 0.91
N PRO A 142 12.88 -16.60 1.23
CA PRO A 142 12.42 -17.68 0.36
C PRO A 142 11.40 -17.22 -0.68
N VAL A 143 11.16 -18.02 -1.72
CA VAL A 143 10.22 -17.65 -2.80
C VAL A 143 8.94 -18.45 -2.69
N ARG A 144 7.80 -17.82 -2.99
CA ARG A 144 6.45 -18.39 -2.93
C ARG A 144 5.62 -18.09 -4.18
N SER A 145 4.36 -18.54 -4.14
CA SER A 145 3.39 -18.43 -5.24
C SER A 145 2.83 -17.02 -5.41
N ILE A 146 2.47 -16.68 -6.66
CA ILE A 146 1.72 -15.45 -7.00
C ILE A 146 0.36 -15.45 -6.31
N ARG A 147 -0.11 -14.27 -5.93
CA ARG A 147 -1.47 -14.00 -5.47
C ARG A 147 -2.22 -13.12 -6.47
N PRO A 148 -3.55 -13.18 -6.52
CA PRO A 148 -4.33 -12.40 -7.50
C PRO A 148 -4.07 -10.91 -7.46
N VAL A 149 -3.87 -10.36 -6.26
CA VAL A 149 -3.61 -8.93 -6.06
C VAL A 149 -2.27 -8.46 -6.64
N ASP A 150 -1.31 -9.36 -6.88
CA ASP A 150 -0.04 -9.00 -7.52
C ASP A 150 -0.25 -8.42 -8.91
N ILE A 151 -1.27 -8.91 -9.64
CA ILE A 151 -1.53 -8.45 -11.01
C ILE A 151 -1.88 -6.95 -11.02
N PRO A 152 -2.90 -6.45 -10.31
CA PRO A 152 -3.21 -5.03 -10.31
C PRO A 152 -2.19 -4.15 -9.56
N LEU A 153 -1.36 -4.70 -8.66
CA LEU A 153 -0.28 -3.95 -8.02
C LEU A 153 0.90 -3.72 -8.98
N LEU A 154 1.23 -4.71 -9.79
CA LEU A 154 2.44 -4.70 -10.62
C LEU A 154 2.20 -4.28 -12.07
N SER A 155 0.96 -4.39 -12.58
CA SER A 155 0.61 -3.98 -13.94
C SER A 155 0.92 -2.51 -14.26
N PRO A 156 0.82 -1.53 -13.34
CA PRO A 156 1.17 -0.14 -13.64
C PRO A 156 2.64 0.09 -14.02
N ILE A 157 3.53 -0.84 -13.69
CA ILE A 157 4.98 -0.73 -13.92
C ILE A 157 5.54 -1.81 -14.84
N ASP A 158 4.68 -2.62 -15.45
CA ASP A 158 5.08 -3.67 -16.39
C ASP A 158 6.17 -4.59 -15.80
N ALA A 159 5.90 -5.21 -14.63
CA ALA A 159 6.91 -5.96 -13.88
C ALA A 159 6.97 -7.45 -14.23
N ILE A 160 8.15 -8.02 -14.01
CA ILE A 160 8.38 -9.47 -13.95
C ILE A 160 8.11 -9.95 -12.51
N ILE A 161 7.53 -11.15 -12.35
CA ILE A 161 7.24 -11.74 -11.03
C ILE A 161 8.03 -13.03 -10.84
N GLY A 162 9.03 -13.00 -9.97
CA GLY A 162 9.72 -14.18 -9.46
C GLY A 162 8.83 -14.97 -8.50
N ASN A 163 8.59 -16.26 -8.79
CA ASN A 163 7.60 -17.05 -8.07
C ASN A 163 7.82 -18.57 -8.19
N THR A 164 7.11 -19.35 -7.37
CA THR A 164 7.10 -20.82 -7.43
C THR A 164 5.85 -21.40 -8.11
N GLY A 165 4.99 -20.56 -8.68
CA GLY A 165 3.71 -20.93 -9.32
C GLY A 165 2.53 -20.21 -8.72
N ALA A 166 1.32 -20.74 -8.96
CA ALA A 166 0.05 -20.30 -8.38
C ALA A 166 -1.06 -21.31 -8.67
N ALA A 167 -2.25 -21.11 -8.10
CA ALA A 167 -3.47 -21.81 -8.51
C ALA A 167 -3.74 -21.61 -10.02
N ARG A 168 -4.34 -22.60 -10.70
CA ARG A 168 -4.53 -22.55 -12.16
C ARG A 168 -5.29 -21.30 -12.61
N TRP A 169 -6.34 -20.92 -11.89
CA TRP A 169 -7.11 -19.72 -12.21
C TRP A 169 -6.28 -18.42 -12.07
N VAL A 170 -5.35 -18.36 -11.10
CA VAL A 170 -4.43 -17.22 -10.95
C VAL A 170 -3.43 -17.18 -12.12
N ILE A 171 -2.94 -18.34 -12.57
CA ILE A 171 -2.10 -18.43 -13.77
C ILE A 171 -2.85 -17.94 -15.01
N ASN A 172 -4.13 -18.29 -15.15
CA ASN A 172 -4.98 -17.79 -16.24
C ASN A 172 -5.18 -16.27 -16.17
N TYR A 173 -5.34 -15.74 -14.96
CA TYR A 173 -5.44 -14.30 -14.73
C TYR A 173 -4.13 -13.57 -15.10
N VAL A 174 -2.96 -14.10 -14.71
CA VAL A 174 -1.64 -13.60 -15.15
C VAL A 174 -1.54 -13.61 -16.67
N LYS A 175 -1.91 -14.71 -17.34
CA LYS A 175 -1.87 -14.83 -18.81
C LYS A 175 -2.75 -13.78 -19.50
N HIS A 176 -3.93 -13.49 -18.96
CA HIS A 176 -4.82 -12.46 -19.47
C HIS A 176 -4.16 -11.07 -19.44
N TYR A 177 -3.46 -10.74 -18.34
CA TYR A 177 -2.77 -9.46 -18.19
C TYR A 177 -1.28 -9.51 -18.57
N ARG A 178 -0.88 -10.50 -19.38
CA ARG A 178 0.51 -10.70 -19.80
C ARG A 178 1.12 -9.49 -20.52
N LYS A 179 0.30 -8.58 -21.05
CA LYS A 179 0.77 -7.31 -21.60
C LYS A 179 1.46 -6.45 -20.55
N HIS A 180 1.08 -6.56 -19.29
CA HIS A 180 1.50 -5.71 -18.17
C HIS A 180 2.26 -6.44 -17.07
N VAL A 181 2.16 -7.77 -16.97
CA VAL A 181 2.91 -8.57 -16.00
C VAL A 181 3.47 -9.82 -16.64
N GLU A 182 4.71 -10.19 -16.28
CA GLU A 182 5.31 -11.45 -16.69
C GLU A 182 5.50 -12.34 -15.46
N GLY A 183 4.54 -13.22 -15.20
CA GLY A 183 4.56 -14.16 -14.08
C GLY A 183 4.77 -15.62 -14.48
N MET A 184 5.04 -15.87 -15.77
CA MET A 184 5.27 -17.23 -16.27
C MET A 184 6.70 -17.72 -16.07
N LEU A 185 7.62 -16.84 -15.64
CA LEU A 185 9.01 -17.16 -15.34
C LEU A 185 9.15 -17.72 -13.91
N SER A 186 8.38 -18.77 -13.59
CA SER A 186 8.42 -19.43 -12.29
C SER A 186 9.65 -20.33 -12.12
N TYR A 187 9.92 -20.73 -10.86
CA TYR A 187 10.96 -21.71 -10.55
C TYR A 187 10.93 -22.94 -11.47
N MET A 188 9.74 -23.49 -11.73
CA MET A 188 9.59 -24.67 -12.58
C MET A 188 9.86 -24.39 -14.06
N ASN A 189 9.46 -23.21 -14.55
CA ASN A 189 9.53 -22.88 -15.98
C ASN A 189 10.92 -22.37 -16.41
N THR A 190 11.79 -22.00 -15.46
CA THR A 190 13.13 -21.48 -15.73
C THR A 190 14.23 -22.30 -15.07
N ARG A 191 13.98 -23.60 -14.87
CA ARG A 191 15.00 -24.54 -14.38
C ARG A 191 16.25 -24.51 -15.25
N GLY A 192 17.42 -24.59 -14.63
CA GLY A 192 18.70 -24.63 -15.34
C GLY A 192 19.19 -23.28 -15.88
N THR A 193 18.42 -22.20 -15.76
CA THR A 193 18.83 -20.86 -16.25
C THR A 193 19.64 -20.06 -15.24
N GLY A 194 19.77 -20.54 -14.00
CA GLY A 194 20.37 -19.79 -12.88
C GLY A 194 19.45 -18.72 -12.27
N SER A 195 18.19 -18.59 -12.76
CA SER A 195 17.23 -17.62 -12.21
C SER A 195 16.79 -17.96 -10.79
N TYR A 196 16.84 -19.24 -10.45
CA TYR A 196 16.52 -19.75 -9.12
C TYR A 196 17.57 -20.75 -8.65
N GLY A 197 17.71 -20.82 -7.34
CA GLY A 197 18.57 -21.76 -6.65
C GLY A 197 17.89 -22.33 -5.41
N THR A 198 18.68 -23.11 -4.64
CA THR A 198 18.26 -23.67 -3.36
C THR A 198 19.31 -23.31 -2.32
N ASP A 199 18.90 -22.80 -1.18
CA ASP A 199 19.76 -22.67 0.02
C ASP A 199 19.66 -23.97 0.84
N PRO A 200 20.69 -24.83 0.85
CA PRO A 200 20.63 -26.12 1.53
C PRO A 200 20.38 -25.99 3.06
N SER A 201 20.83 -24.90 3.66
CA SER A 201 20.67 -24.64 5.10
C SER A 201 19.22 -24.46 5.54
N ARG A 202 18.32 -24.25 4.57
CA ARG A 202 16.89 -24.04 4.80
C ARG A 202 16.00 -25.21 4.36
N VAL A 203 16.63 -26.28 3.87
CA VAL A 203 15.94 -27.56 3.65
C VAL A 203 15.67 -28.21 4.98
N TYR A 204 14.47 -28.72 5.19
CA TYR A 204 14.10 -29.36 6.45
C TYR A 204 13.30 -30.64 6.21
N THR A 205 13.35 -31.54 7.18
CA THR A 205 12.57 -32.79 7.16
C THR A 205 11.51 -32.72 8.26
N TYR A 206 10.28 -33.05 7.90
CA TYR A 206 9.15 -33.14 8.82
C TYR A 206 8.37 -34.43 8.54
N GLN A 207 8.10 -35.24 9.55
CA GLN A 207 7.41 -36.53 9.42
C GLN A 207 8.00 -37.44 8.31
N GLY A 208 9.33 -37.50 8.20
CA GLY A 208 10.05 -38.31 7.21
C GLY A 208 10.04 -37.75 5.79
N GLN A 209 9.38 -36.63 5.51
CA GLN A 209 9.36 -35.96 4.22
C GLN A 209 10.28 -34.75 4.20
N THR A 210 11.10 -34.61 3.15
CA THR A 210 11.99 -33.45 2.95
C THR A 210 11.27 -32.34 2.22
N TYR A 211 11.37 -31.11 2.74
CA TYR A 211 10.75 -29.90 2.23
C TYR A 211 11.77 -28.87 1.78
N TYR A 212 11.55 -28.30 0.60
CA TYR A 212 12.40 -27.28 -0.05
C TYR A 212 11.73 -25.91 -0.12
N ASP A 213 10.51 -25.79 0.41
CA ASP A 213 9.69 -24.60 0.29
C ASP A 213 10.32 -23.37 0.93
N ARG A 214 11.07 -23.50 2.03
CA ARG A 214 11.82 -22.40 2.67
C ARG A 214 13.20 -22.14 2.05
N ALA A 215 13.64 -23.02 1.16
CA ALA A 215 14.99 -23.03 0.59
C ALA A 215 15.08 -22.41 -0.80
N THR A 216 13.95 -22.12 -1.46
CA THR A 216 13.96 -21.58 -2.84
C THR A 216 14.47 -20.14 -2.84
N VAL A 217 15.51 -19.88 -3.65
CA VAL A 217 16.15 -18.59 -3.85
C VAL A 217 15.82 -18.07 -5.25
N CYS A 218 15.60 -16.77 -5.40
CA CYS A 218 15.51 -16.08 -6.69
C CYS A 218 16.71 -15.15 -6.87
N HIS A 219 17.23 -15.09 -8.11
CA HIS A 219 18.26 -14.15 -8.57
C HIS A 219 17.60 -13.13 -9.51
N PRO A 220 17.12 -11.97 -9.03
CA PRO A 220 16.31 -11.03 -9.81
C PRO A 220 16.98 -10.56 -11.10
N ALA A 221 18.28 -10.26 -11.06
CA ALA A 221 19.03 -9.80 -12.24
C ALA A 221 19.14 -10.88 -13.32
N VAL A 222 19.23 -12.17 -12.94
CA VAL A 222 19.25 -13.30 -13.88
C VAL A 222 17.86 -13.54 -14.44
N LEU A 223 16.83 -13.48 -13.57
CA LEU A 223 15.44 -13.64 -13.98
C LEU A 223 15.02 -12.58 -15.02
N ALA A 224 15.44 -11.33 -14.84
CA ALA A 224 15.17 -10.24 -15.79
C ALA A 224 15.70 -10.53 -17.22
N LYS A 225 16.75 -11.33 -17.35
CA LYS A 225 17.35 -11.70 -18.65
C LYS A 225 16.58 -12.79 -19.38
N GLN A 226 15.66 -13.51 -18.70
CA GLN A 226 14.90 -14.62 -19.30
C GLN A 226 13.78 -14.16 -20.24
N THR A 227 13.57 -12.85 -20.37
CA THR A 227 12.57 -12.30 -21.28
C THR A 227 13.07 -11.05 -22.00
N LYS A 228 12.52 -10.82 -23.20
CA LYS A 228 12.70 -9.55 -23.94
C LYS A 228 11.64 -8.50 -23.57
N ARG A 229 10.69 -8.85 -22.71
CA ARG A 229 9.60 -7.96 -22.30
C ARG A 229 10.11 -6.90 -21.33
N PHE A 230 9.44 -5.77 -21.32
CA PHE A 230 9.64 -4.65 -20.37
C PHE A 230 11.07 -4.08 -20.30
N ARG A 231 11.88 -4.28 -21.33
CA ARG A 231 13.29 -3.81 -21.36
C ARG A 231 13.45 -2.30 -21.27
N LYS A 232 12.39 -1.53 -21.55
CA LYS A 232 12.42 -0.08 -21.38
C LYS A 232 12.25 0.36 -19.92
N GLY A 233 11.95 -0.58 -19.01
CA GLY A 233 11.64 -0.33 -17.61
C GLY A 233 10.25 0.30 -17.41
N PRO A 234 9.87 0.61 -16.17
CA PRO A 234 8.65 1.33 -15.85
C PRO A 234 8.61 2.70 -16.52
N GLN A 235 7.53 2.99 -17.26
CA GLN A 235 7.41 4.22 -18.05
C GLN A 235 6.76 5.38 -17.28
N GLN A 236 6.30 5.13 -16.05
CA GLN A 236 5.68 6.14 -15.19
C GLN A 236 6.11 5.94 -13.73
N SER A 237 6.09 7.02 -12.97
CA SER A 237 6.27 6.95 -11.52
C SER A 237 5.14 6.14 -10.87
N TYR A 238 5.50 5.25 -9.95
CA TYR A 238 4.49 4.48 -9.21
C TYR A 238 3.75 5.34 -8.19
N PHE A 239 4.45 6.30 -7.58
CA PHE A 239 3.91 7.23 -6.59
C PHE A 239 4.11 8.68 -7.00
N PRO A 240 3.31 9.61 -6.47
CA PRO A 240 3.44 11.05 -6.72
C PRO A 240 4.60 11.63 -5.88
N TRP A 241 5.82 11.55 -6.38
CA TRP A 241 7.01 12.05 -5.70
C TRP A 241 7.03 13.57 -5.58
N ALA A 242 7.36 14.08 -4.40
CA ALA A 242 7.62 15.51 -4.18
C ALA A 242 8.84 15.97 -4.96
N SER A 243 8.81 17.18 -5.50
CA SER A 243 9.97 17.77 -6.21
C SER A 243 11.09 18.16 -5.24
N SER A 244 10.73 18.52 -4.01
CA SER A 244 11.66 18.84 -2.92
C SER A 244 11.19 18.29 -1.58
N SER A 245 12.09 18.25 -0.60
CA SER A 245 11.73 17.82 0.76
C SER A 245 10.73 18.75 1.46
N ALA A 246 10.67 20.02 1.09
CA ALA A 246 9.73 21.00 1.64
C ALA A 246 8.29 20.76 1.13
N GLU A 247 8.14 20.14 -0.04
CA GLU A 247 6.82 19.86 -0.63
C GLU A 247 6.21 18.53 -0.16
N VAL A 248 6.93 17.72 0.61
CA VAL A 248 6.43 16.44 1.09
C VAL A 248 5.23 16.67 2.00
N SER A 249 4.10 16.03 1.69
CA SER A 249 2.84 16.25 2.41
C SER A 249 2.91 16.04 3.93
N THR A 250 3.85 15.24 4.41
CA THR A 250 4.03 15.00 5.85
C THR A 250 4.72 16.13 6.60
N VAL A 251 5.29 17.14 5.94
CA VAL A 251 5.99 18.27 6.60
C VAL A 251 5.08 18.95 7.63
N HIS A 252 3.81 19.13 7.30
CA HIS A 252 2.79 19.69 8.19
C HIS A 252 1.87 18.62 8.80
N GLY A 253 2.21 17.33 8.63
CA GLY A 253 1.44 16.21 9.14
C GLY A 253 1.50 16.07 10.66
N LYS A 254 0.60 15.24 11.20
CA LYS A 254 0.58 14.86 12.62
C LYS A 254 1.81 14.01 12.95
N LYS A 255 2.22 13.98 14.21
CA LYS A 255 3.33 13.11 14.66
C LYS A 255 2.96 11.63 14.54
N ALA A 256 3.96 10.80 14.22
CA ALA A 256 3.84 9.35 14.07
C ALA A 256 5.13 8.68 14.56
N LYS A 257 5.27 8.52 15.88
CA LYS A 257 6.40 7.80 16.47
C LYS A 257 6.27 6.29 16.23
N THR A 258 5.05 5.76 16.32
CA THR A 258 4.76 4.36 16.01
C THR A 258 3.52 4.23 15.15
N ILE A 259 3.52 3.21 14.28
CA ILE A 259 2.39 2.86 13.40
C ILE A 259 2.15 1.36 13.59
N GLU A 260 0.92 0.96 13.88
CA GLU A 260 0.51 -0.43 14.02
C GLU A 260 -0.57 -0.75 12.98
N VAL A 261 -0.34 -1.80 12.20
CA VAL A 261 -1.21 -2.24 11.10
C VAL A 261 -1.67 -3.67 11.35
N PRO A 262 -2.92 -3.91 11.77
CA PRO A 262 -3.45 -5.25 11.97
C PRO A 262 -3.92 -5.87 10.65
N TYR A 263 -3.74 -7.20 10.49
CA TYR A 263 -4.21 -7.96 9.33
C TYR A 263 -5.40 -8.86 9.65
N LYS A 264 -5.37 -9.61 10.75
CA LYS A 264 -6.51 -10.43 11.16
C LYS A 264 -6.74 -10.26 12.65
N GLY A 265 -7.84 -9.61 12.99
CA GLY A 265 -8.12 -9.27 14.37
C GLY A 265 -6.98 -8.42 14.98
N ASP A 266 -6.82 -8.48 16.29
CA ASP A 266 -5.73 -7.77 16.97
C ASP A 266 -4.45 -8.63 17.13
N GLY A 267 -4.48 -9.91 16.74
CA GLY A 267 -3.39 -10.88 16.96
C GLY A 267 -2.22 -10.73 16.01
N TYR A 268 -2.46 -10.49 14.72
CA TYR A 268 -1.40 -10.36 13.72
C TYR A 268 -1.22 -8.90 13.30
N ARG A 269 -0.19 -8.26 13.84
CA ARG A 269 0.03 -6.83 13.69
C ARG A 269 1.47 -6.52 13.31
N MET A 270 1.64 -5.82 12.18
CA MET A 270 2.90 -5.20 11.81
C MET A 270 3.06 -3.90 12.57
N SER A 271 4.28 -3.56 12.96
CA SER A 271 4.55 -2.27 13.58
C SER A 271 5.79 -1.60 13.01
N TYR A 272 5.76 -0.27 13.02
CA TYR A 272 6.82 0.60 12.54
C TYR A 272 7.15 1.61 13.63
N ALA A 273 8.41 1.64 14.07
CA ALA A 273 8.90 2.61 15.05
C ALA A 273 9.87 3.59 14.38
N TYR A 274 9.59 4.87 14.50
CA TYR A 274 10.44 5.92 13.94
C TYR A 274 11.75 6.03 14.73
N ASP A 275 12.85 5.86 14.04
CA ASP A 275 14.20 6.07 14.57
C ASP A 275 14.71 7.46 14.15
N LYS A 276 14.88 8.35 15.12
CA LYS A 276 15.34 9.72 14.88
C LYS A 276 16.76 9.79 14.31
N LYS A 277 17.64 8.83 14.67
CA LYS A 277 19.04 8.80 14.23
C LYS A 277 19.14 8.50 12.73
N SER A 278 18.49 7.42 12.29
CA SER A 278 18.46 7.04 10.86
C SER A 278 17.40 7.82 10.06
N ARG A 279 16.44 8.50 10.73
CA ARG A 279 15.28 9.19 10.14
C ARG A 279 14.38 8.25 9.33
N ARG A 280 14.34 6.96 9.69
CA ARG A 280 13.60 5.89 9.03
C ARG A 280 12.68 5.16 10.02
N TYR A 281 11.70 4.44 9.50
CA TYR A 281 10.82 3.57 10.29
C TYR A 281 11.38 2.15 10.34
N ARG A 282 11.61 1.61 11.54
CA ARG A 282 12.04 0.23 11.77
C ARG A 282 10.83 -0.69 11.87
N ARG A 283 10.75 -1.69 10.99
CA ARG A 283 9.65 -2.66 10.97
C ARG A 283 9.82 -3.73 12.05
N SER A 284 8.69 -4.16 12.64
CA SER A 284 8.61 -5.33 13.52
C SER A 284 7.41 -6.18 13.16
N MET A 285 7.58 -7.48 13.35
CA MET A 285 6.59 -8.53 13.23
C MET A 285 5.88 -8.75 14.57
N PRO A 286 4.78 -9.50 14.64
CA PRO A 286 4.14 -9.84 15.92
C PRO A 286 5.09 -10.48 16.96
N TRP A 287 6.10 -11.23 16.50
CA TRP A 287 7.08 -11.94 17.32
C TRP A 287 8.38 -11.18 17.57
N GLY A 288 8.56 -9.98 17.05
CA GLY A 288 9.75 -9.17 17.29
C GLY A 288 10.26 -8.38 16.09
N PRO A 289 11.48 -7.86 16.16
CA PRO A 289 12.09 -7.09 15.08
C PRO A 289 12.15 -7.86 13.75
N HIS A 290 11.85 -7.19 12.64
CA HIS A 290 12.09 -7.76 11.32
C HIS A 290 13.57 -7.65 10.96
N VAL A 291 14.29 -8.76 11.12
CA VAL A 291 15.74 -8.87 10.89
C VAL A 291 15.99 -9.77 9.67
N MET A 292 16.87 -9.33 8.79
CA MET A 292 17.31 -10.06 7.61
C MET A 292 18.35 -11.14 7.97
N ALA A 293 18.63 -12.06 7.06
CA ALA A 293 19.60 -13.15 7.28
C ALA A 293 21.03 -12.67 7.54
N ASP A 294 21.39 -11.46 7.12
CA ASP A 294 22.66 -10.81 7.40
C ASP A 294 22.68 -10.02 8.73
N GLY A 295 21.64 -10.14 9.53
CA GLY A 295 21.48 -9.45 10.82
C GLY A 295 20.98 -8.01 10.74
N LYS A 296 20.82 -7.43 9.54
CA LYS A 296 20.29 -6.08 9.37
C LYS A 296 18.79 -6.03 9.68
N ARG A 297 18.38 -4.99 10.40
CA ARG A 297 16.97 -4.72 10.66
C ARG A 297 16.34 -3.93 9.52
N ILE A 298 15.15 -4.34 9.06
CA ILE A 298 14.37 -3.58 8.08
C ILE A 298 14.07 -2.18 8.63
N ALA A 299 14.50 -1.18 7.87
CA ALA A 299 14.19 0.23 8.10
C ALA A 299 13.89 0.91 6.76
N VAL A 300 12.80 1.71 6.70
CA VAL A 300 12.28 2.29 5.46
C VAL A 300 12.00 3.77 5.60
N ASP A 301 12.07 4.48 4.46
CA ASP A 301 11.84 5.93 4.42
C ASP A 301 10.34 6.24 4.53
N ASN A 302 9.51 5.44 3.87
CA ASN A 302 8.08 5.66 3.71
C ASN A 302 7.28 4.45 4.17
N VAL A 303 6.21 4.69 4.93
CA VAL A 303 5.17 3.70 5.24
C VAL A 303 3.85 4.21 4.67
N LEU A 304 3.28 3.45 3.74
CA LEU A 304 1.99 3.72 3.13
C LEU A 304 1.02 2.60 3.49
N VAL A 305 -0.11 2.93 4.10
CA VAL A 305 -1.17 1.97 4.42
C VAL A 305 -2.35 2.25 3.51
N ILE A 306 -2.74 1.27 2.71
CA ILE A 306 -3.88 1.31 1.78
C ILE A 306 -4.92 0.33 2.31
N LYS A 307 -6.01 0.83 2.89
CA LYS A 307 -7.09 -0.02 3.39
C LYS A 307 -8.00 -0.43 2.24
N ALA A 308 -8.18 -1.73 2.04
CA ALA A 308 -9.03 -2.29 0.99
C ALA A 308 -9.72 -3.55 1.51
N LYS A 309 -10.99 -3.76 1.14
CA LYS A 309 -11.75 -4.94 1.56
C LYS A 309 -11.01 -6.22 1.16
N GLN A 310 -10.87 -7.11 2.13
CA GLN A 310 -10.25 -8.42 1.96
C GLN A 310 -11.31 -9.52 2.05
N HIS A 311 -11.21 -10.50 1.16
CA HIS A 311 -12.05 -11.70 1.19
C HIS A 311 -11.35 -12.85 0.48
N PHE A 312 -11.91 -14.06 0.53
CA PHE A 312 -11.42 -15.21 -0.21
C PHE A 312 -12.35 -15.52 -1.37
N GLY A 313 -11.78 -15.91 -2.50
CA GLY A 313 -12.57 -16.26 -3.67
C GLY A 313 -11.73 -16.52 -4.91
N LYS A 314 -12.44 -16.64 -6.03
CA LYS A 314 -11.89 -16.76 -7.40
C LYS A 314 -12.51 -15.68 -8.25
N ILE A 315 -11.67 -14.91 -8.95
CA ILE A 315 -12.09 -13.82 -9.83
C ILE A 315 -11.81 -14.11 -11.31
N TYR A 316 -11.28 -15.30 -11.59
CA TYR A 316 -10.98 -15.73 -12.95
C TYR A 316 -11.26 -17.23 -13.13
N SER A 317 -11.38 -17.67 -14.39
CA SER A 317 -11.67 -19.06 -14.72
C SER A 317 -10.44 -19.97 -14.48
N GLY A 318 -10.69 -21.18 -14.01
CA GLY A 318 -9.70 -22.23 -13.81
C GLY A 318 -9.86 -22.97 -12.48
N SER A 319 -9.20 -24.11 -12.37
CA SER A 319 -9.18 -24.92 -11.15
C SER A 319 -8.25 -24.31 -10.08
N GLY A 320 -8.39 -24.80 -8.86
CA GLY A 320 -7.62 -24.39 -7.70
C GLY A 320 -8.52 -23.91 -6.56
N HIS A 321 -7.94 -23.66 -5.40
CA HIS A 321 -8.64 -23.16 -4.22
C HIS A 321 -8.89 -21.64 -4.31
N ASP A 322 -9.72 -21.16 -3.41
CA ASP A 322 -9.91 -19.72 -3.21
C ASP A 322 -8.62 -19.09 -2.69
N GLU A 323 -8.35 -17.89 -3.17
CA GLU A 323 -7.16 -17.13 -2.79
C GLU A 323 -7.56 -15.82 -2.09
N PRO A 324 -6.69 -15.24 -1.27
CA PRO A 324 -6.96 -13.94 -0.68
C PRO A 324 -7.04 -12.87 -1.77
N LEU A 325 -8.12 -12.12 -1.75
CA LEU A 325 -8.45 -11.03 -2.67
C LEU A 325 -8.43 -9.71 -1.92
N HIS A 326 -8.05 -8.64 -2.63
CA HIS A 326 -8.08 -7.26 -2.16
C HIS A 326 -8.84 -6.43 -3.20
N ASP A 327 -9.92 -5.82 -2.80
CA ASP A 327 -10.78 -5.03 -3.70
C ASP A 327 -10.16 -3.66 -3.98
N ILE A 328 -9.22 -3.62 -4.94
CA ILE A 328 -8.51 -2.39 -5.32
C ILE A 328 -8.81 -1.91 -6.74
N ILE A 329 -9.36 -2.76 -7.63
CA ILE A 329 -9.67 -2.40 -9.02
C ILE A 329 -11.00 -1.66 -9.07
N ASP A 330 -11.01 -0.47 -9.68
CA ASP A 330 -12.16 0.43 -9.78
C ASP A 330 -12.78 0.74 -8.40
N LYS A 331 -11.93 0.89 -7.40
CA LYS A 331 -12.27 1.14 -6.00
C LYS A 331 -11.55 2.35 -5.42
N SER A 332 -12.00 2.72 -4.24
CA SER A 332 -11.41 3.77 -3.41
C SER A 332 -11.51 3.37 -1.94
N GLY A 333 -10.69 4.01 -1.11
CA GLY A 333 -10.70 3.76 0.33
C GLY A 333 -9.76 4.72 1.05
N THR A 334 -9.55 4.51 2.34
CA THR A 334 -8.69 5.35 3.17
C THR A 334 -7.24 4.93 3.03
N PHE A 335 -6.32 5.91 3.00
CA PHE A 335 -4.90 5.66 3.16
C PHE A 335 -4.32 6.46 4.33
N TYR A 336 -3.17 5.97 4.85
CA TYR A 336 -2.27 6.69 5.76
C TYR A 336 -0.89 6.67 5.13
N TYR A 337 -0.24 7.82 5.11
CA TYR A 337 1.13 7.94 4.61
C TYR A 337 2.02 8.56 5.67
N ALA A 338 3.12 7.90 6.01
CA ALA A 338 4.07 8.35 7.02
C ALA A 338 5.49 8.43 6.47
N ASN A 339 6.19 9.51 6.83
CA ASN A 339 7.58 9.77 6.53
C ASN A 339 8.18 10.64 7.64
N ARG A 340 9.43 10.41 8.01
CA ARG A 340 10.19 11.21 8.99
C ARG A 340 9.46 11.53 10.29
N GLY A 341 8.76 10.55 10.86
CA GLY A 341 8.07 10.67 12.15
C GLY A 341 6.77 11.46 12.12
N ARG A 342 6.23 11.72 10.93
CA ARG A 342 4.95 12.40 10.73
C ARG A 342 4.07 11.64 9.74
N TYR A 343 2.75 11.85 9.80
CA TYR A 343 1.81 11.24 8.88
C TYR A 343 0.71 12.18 8.41
N VAL A 344 0.14 11.84 7.27
CA VAL A 344 -1.10 12.40 6.72
C VAL A 344 -2.05 11.27 6.34
N THR A 345 -3.32 11.58 6.14
CA THR A 345 -4.34 10.63 5.71
C THR A 345 -5.21 11.25 4.61
N GLY A 346 -5.91 10.41 3.89
CA GLY A 346 -6.81 10.83 2.82
C GLY A 346 -7.48 9.63 2.15
N THR A 347 -7.89 9.82 0.91
CA THR A 347 -8.56 8.81 0.09
C THR A 347 -7.67 8.38 -1.06
N TRP A 348 -7.49 7.07 -1.20
CA TRP A 348 -6.92 6.48 -2.41
C TRP A 348 -8.04 6.12 -3.40
N ARG A 349 -7.71 6.19 -4.69
CA ARG A 349 -8.53 5.66 -5.80
C ARG A 349 -7.63 4.90 -6.75
N LYS A 350 -8.11 3.80 -7.28
CA LYS A 350 -7.45 3.07 -8.35
C LYS A 350 -8.51 2.72 -9.40
N GLY A 351 -8.21 2.98 -10.65
CA GLY A 351 -9.02 2.54 -11.79
C GLY A 351 -8.69 1.09 -12.18
N GLY A 352 -8.85 0.76 -13.46
CA GLY A 352 -8.59 -0.57 -13.99
C GLY A 352 -7.19 -1.13 -13.62
N VAL A 353 -6.97 -2.40 -13.95
CA VAL A 353 -5.81 -3.20 -13.50
C VAL A 353 -4.47 -2.50 -13.70
N ALA A 354 -4.23 -1.91 -14.89
CA ALA A 354 -2.95 -1.26 -15.22
C ALA A 354 -2.87 0.23 -14.82
N LYS A 355 -3.88 0.78 -14.16
CA LYS A 355 -3.83 2.17 -13.69
C LYS A 355 -3.15 2.25 -12.32
N PRO A 356 -2.27 3.23 -12.07
CA PRO A 356 -1.68 3.46 -10.75
C PRO A 356 -2.72 3.94 -9.75
N PHE A 357 -2.37 3.87 -8.47
CA PHE A 357 -3.12 4.52 -7.41
C PHE A 357 -3.05 6.05 -7.54
N GLN A 358 -4.14 6.71 -7.21
CA GLN A 358 -4.24 8.16 -7.02
C GLN A 358 -4.53 8.40 -5.55
N PHE A 359 -3.91 9.43 -4.96
CA PHE A 359 -4.04 9.75 -3.55
C PHE A 359 -4.42 11.22 -3.37
N THR A 360 -5.51 11.46 -2.64
CA THR A 360 -5.99 12.80 -2.32
C THR A 360 -6.03 12.95 -0.80
N LEU A 361 -5.42 13.99 -0.27
CA LEU A 361 -5.41 14.29 1.16
C LEU A 361 -6.80 14.72 1.65
N ALA A 362 -6.99 14.80 2.96
CA ALA A 362 -8.25 15.19 3.57
C ALA A 362 -8.71 16.62 3.21
N ASP A 363 -7.77 17.48 2.84
CA ASP A 363 -8.02 18.86 2.36
C ASP A 363 -8.30 18.94 0.86
N GLY A 364 -8.36 17.81 0.15
CA GLY A 364 -8.59 17.74 -1.31
C GLY A 364 -7.34 17.88 -2.16
N THR A 365 -6.17 18.17 -1.58
CA THR A 365 -4.93 18.30 -2.34
C THR A 365 -4.29 16.94 -2.69
N PRO A 366 -3.55 16.82 -3.80
CA PRO A 366 -2.84 15.60 -4.13
C PRO A 366 -1.73 15.29 -3.11
N LEU A 367 -1.58 14.00 -2.75
CA LEU A 367 -0.43 13.54 -1.95
C LEU A 367 0.88 13.80 -2.72
N LYS A 368 1.91 14.25 -1.99
CA LYS A 368 3.30 14.32 -2.46
C LYS A 368 4.18 13.51 -1.50
N MET A 369 4.76 12.42 -2.00
CA MET A 369 5.57 11.49 -1.21
C MET A 369 7.05 11.87 -1.22
N ALA A 370 7.73 11.61 -0.11
CA ALA A 370 9.19 11.71 -0.05
C ALA A 370 9.84 10.61 -0.89
N THR A 371 10.96 10.91 -1.51
CA THR A 371 11.78 9.93 -2.23
C THR A 371 12.35 8.87 -1.27
N GLY A 372 12.57 7.65 -1.76
CA GLY A 372 13.18 6.56 -1.00
C GLY A 372 12.35 5.27 -1.02
N GLN A 373 12.78 4.30 -0.21
CA GLN A 373 12.14 3.00 -0.07
C GLN A 373 10.75 3.12 0.57
N THR A 374 9.78 2.38 0.04
CA THR A 374 8.39 2.41 0.54
C THR A 374 7.89 1.02 0.89
N PHE A 375 7.42 0.83 2.13
CA PHE A 375 6.57 -0.31 2.48
C PHE A 375 5.10 0.08 2.34
N VAL A 376 4.35 -0.74 1.61
CA VAL A 376 2.92 -0.57 1.34
C VAL A 376 2.15 -1.67 2.03
N GLU A 377 1.53 -1.35 3.15
CA GLU A 377 0.65 -2.27 3.87
C GLU A 377 -0.75 -2.26 3.26
N LEU A 378 -1.32 -3.44 3.02
CA LEU A 378 -2.64 -3.63 2.42
C LEU A 378 -3.59 -4.35 3.40
N PRO A 379 -3.92 -3.75 4.55
CA PRO A 379 -4.86 -4.34 5.50
C PRO A 379 -6.31 -4.24 5.00
N ASP A 380 -7.21 -4.98 5.66
CA ASP A 380 -8.65 -4.89 5.43
C ASP A 380 -9.19 -3.47 5.64
N ASP A 381 -10.28 -3.12 4.97
CA ASP A 381 -10.92 -1.81 5.09
C ASP A 381 -11.50 -1.55 6.50
N GLY A 382 -11.87 -2.61 7.24
CA GLY A 382 -12.26 -2.56 8.64
C GLY A 382 -11.08 -2.45 9.62
N ALA A 383 -9.83 -2.60 9.18
CA ALA A 383 -8.66 -2.59 10.06
C ALA A 383 -8.50 -1.26 10.82
N LYS A 384 -8.28 -1.35 12.14
CA LYS A 384 -8.05 -0.18 13.01
C LYS A 384 -6.54 0.14 13.07
N ILE A 385 -6.10 1.05 12.21
CA ILE A 385 -4.71 1.54 12.21
C ILE A 385 -4.48 2.38 13.46
N ARG A 386 -3.43 2.06 14.24
CA ARG A 386 -3.05 2.81 15.44
C ARG A 386 -1.75 3.57 15.18
N ILE A 387 -1.81 4.90 15.33
CA ILE A 387 -0.64 5.78 15.17
C ILE A 387 -0.48 6.55 16.48
N LYS A 388 0.71 6.50 17.07
CA LYS A 388 1.04 7.16 18.35
C LYS A 388 2.17 8.17 18.15
N ASP A 389 2.15 9.23 18.98
CA ASP A 389 3.18 10.27 19.12
C ASP A 389 4.44 9.73 19.77
#